data_641dde4e5af87ba6500d74b4f9a28a58
#
_entry.id   641dde4e5af87ba6500d74b4f9a28a58
#
_cell.length_a   1.000
_cell.length_b   1.000
_cell.length_c   1.000
_cell.angle_alpha   90.00
_cell.angle_beta   90.00
_cell.angle_gamma   90.00
#
_symmetry.space_group_name_H-M   'P 1'
#
loop_
_entity.id
_entity.type
_entity.pdbx_description
1 polymer ?
#
loop_
_entity_poly.entity_id
_entity_poly.type
_entity_poly.pdbx_seq_one_letter_code
_entity_poly.pdbx_strand_id
1 'polypeptide(L)'
;MQYEIELNNLPNQTFTTTINNVDMEVIFRLAGEENNNIMFFALRTNEDYLCPFVPVFANQGLLPYDYMIAEAGGQFFFETENDEYPNWENFGTTCKLYFVTQDELNG
;
A
#
# COMPACT_ATOMS: atom_id res chain seq x y z
N MET A 1 -16.29 -0.33 1.52
CA MET A 1 -15.98 -1.52 0.72
C MET A 1 -14.49 -1.77 0.75
N GLN A 2 -14.08 -3.02 0.70
CA GLN A 2 -12.70 -3.42 0.80
C GLN A 2 -12.29 -4.17 -0.47
N TYR A 3 -11.15 -3.81 -1.04
CA TYR A 3 -10.63 -4.47 -2.25
C TYR A 3 -9.27 -5.09 -1.94
N GLU A 4 -9.10 -6.35 -2.34
CA GLU A 4 -7.77 -6.96 -2.32
C GLU A 4 -7.03 -6.54 -3.59
N ILE A 5 -5.80 -6.08 -3.44
CA ILE A 5 -4.95 -5.68 -4.56
C ILE A 5 -3.90 -6.76 -4.76
N GLU A 6 -3.90 -7.38 -5.94
CA GLU A 6 -2.93 -8.42 -6.25
C GLU A 6 -1.53 -7.82 -6.43
N LEU A 7 -0.56 -8.45 -5.82
CA LEU A 7 0.84 -8.05 -5.90
C LEU A 7 1.67 -9.17 -6.51
N ASN A 8 2.68 -8.79 -7.27
CA ASN A 8 3.69 -9.74 -7.73
C ASN A 8 4.73 -9.95 -6.63
N ASN A 9 5.35 -11.11 -6.61
CA ASN A 9 6.40 -11.41 -5.64
C ASN A 9 7.73 -10.81 -6.11
N LEU A 10 7.80 -9.48 -6.10
CA LEU A 10 8.94 -8.70 -6.54
C LEU A 10 9.26 -7.63 -5.50
N PRO A 11 10.55 -7.40 -5.21
CA PRO A 11 10.92 -6.39 -4.22
C PRO A 11 10.65 -4.95 -4.67
N ASN A 12 10.69 -4.72 -5.98
CA ASN A 12 10.40 -3.41 -6.55
C ASN A 12 9.33 -3.60 -7.61
N GLN A 13 8.23 -2.88 -7.50
CA GLN A 13 7.16 -2.98 -8.47
C GLN A 13 6.35 -1.70 -8.53
N THR A 14 5.83 -1.42 -9.69
CA THR A 14 4.96 -0.29 -9.95
C THR A 14 3.78 -0.78 -10.76
N PHE A 15 2.58 -0.43 -10.35
CA PHE A 15 1.38 -0.80 -11.10
C PHE A 15 0.32 0.28 -10.94
N THR A 16 -0.63 0.30 -11.87
CA THR A 16 -1.76 1.23 -11.79
C THR A 16 -3.01 0.46 -11.38
N THR A 17 -3.86 1.12 -10.62
CA THR A 17 -5.17 0.60 -10.25
C THR A 17 -6.18 1.72 -10.29
N THR A 18 -7.42 1.39 -10.62
CA THR A 18 -8.53 2.34 -10.64
C THR A 18 -9.57 1.89 -9.63
N ILE A 19 -9.81 2.70 -8.61
CA ILE A 19 -10.80 2.42 -7.58
C ILE A 19 -11.69 3.65 -7.44
N ASN A 20 -13.01 3.46 -7.54
CA ASN A 20 -13.99 4.54 -7.45
C ASN A 20 -13.70 5.68 -8.44
N ASN A 21 -13.29 5.32 -9.67
CA ASN A 21 -12.95 6.24 -10.75
C ASN A 21 -11.71 7.09 -10.48
N VAL A 22 -10.90 6.71 -9.51
CA VAL A 22 -9.61 7.37 -9.25
C VAL A 22 -8.50 6.46 -9.75
N ASP A 23 -7.72 6.94 -10.73
CA ASP A 23 -6.57 6.23 -11.25
C ASP A 23 -5.37 6.49 -10.35
N MET A 24 -4.77 5.44 -9.84
CA MET A 24 -3.64 5.54 -8.93
C MET A 24 -2.49 4.67 -9.41
N GLU A 25 -1.28 5.22 -9.30
CA GLU A 25 -0.06 4.44 -9.51
C GLU A 25 0.54 4.09 -8.16
N VAL A 26 0.64 2.80 -7.88
CA VAL A 26 1.17 2.29 -6.61
C VAL A 26 2.59 1.82 -6.84
N ILE A 27 3.50 2.28 -6.00
CA ILE A 27 4.93 2.00 -6.15
C ILE A 27 5.47 1.39 -4.87
N PHE A 28 6.09 0.22 -5.00
CA PHE A 28 6.81 -0.41 -3.90
C PHE A 28 8.29 -0.50 -4.22
N ARG A 29 9.12 -0.20 -3.24
CA ARG A 29 10.58 -0.29 -3.35
C ARG A 29 11.13 -0.94 -2.10
N LEU A 30 12.12 -1.78 -2.29
CA LEU A 30 12.88 -2.38 -1.20
C LEU A 30 14.17 -1.59 -1.04
N ALA A 31 14.42 -1.10 0.17
CA ALA A 31 15.64 -0.37 0.48
C ALA A 31 16.25 -0.94 1.75
N GLY A 32 17.55 -0.72 1.95
CA GLY A 32 18.27 -1.20 3.11
C GLY A 32 19.42 -2.11 2.74
N GLU A 33 20.19 -2.45 3.74
CA GLU A 33 21.32 -3.36 3.61
C GLU A 33 20.91 -4.78 4.02
N GLU A 34 21.77 -5.74 3.75
CA GLU A 34 21.57 -7.13 4.12
C GLU A 34 21.11 -7.25 5.58
N ASN A 35 19.98 -7.92 5.80
CA ASN A 35 19.33 -8.14 7.10
C ASN A 35 18.54 -6.94 7.66
N ASN A 36 18.52 -5.79 6.94
CA ASN A 36 17.75 -4.62 7.35
C ASN A 36 16.90 -4.08 6.20
N ASN A 37 16.29 -4.98 5.45
CA ASN A 37 15.47 -4.59 4.32
C ASN A 37 14.15 -3.99 4.79
N ILE A 38 13.87 -2.78 4.31
CA ILE A 38 12.63 -2.07 4.60
C ILE A 38 11.91 -1.81 3.29
N MET A 39 10.62 -2.14 3.25
CA MET A 39 9.80 -1.83 2.09
C MET A 39 9.22 -0.43 2.22
N PHE A 40 9.23 0.29 1.12
CA PHE A 40 8.67 1.63 1.02
C PHE A 40 7.51 1.65 0.03
N PHE A 41 6.53 2.47 0.32
CA PHE A 41 5.33 2.65 -0.48
C PHE A 41 5.24 4.11 -0.91
N ALA A 42 4.85 4.32 -2.17
CA ALA A 42 4.50 5.65 -2.65
C ALA A 42 3.24 5.55 -3.51
N LEU A 43 2.50 6.64 -3.56
CA LEU A 43 1.26 6.71 -4.33
C LEU A 43 1.29 7.96 -5.20
N ARG A 44 1.00 7.80 -6.50
CA ARG A 44 0.89 8.90 -7.44
C ARG A 44 -0.52 8.98 -7.98
N THR A 45 -1.02 10.19 -8.08
CA THR A 45 -2.30 10.48 -8.73
C THR A 45 -2.09 11.66 -9.67
N ASN A 46 -2.65 11.62 -10.88
CA ASN A 46 -2.54 12.70 -11.85
C ASN A 46 -1.09 13.14 -12.10
N GLU A 47 -0.17 12.16 -12.18
CA GLU A 47 1.26 12.37 -12.43
C GLU A 47 2.05 13.02 -11.30
N ASP A 48 1.40 13.35 -10.18
CA ASP A 48 2.07 13.90 -9.00
C ASP A 48 2.02 12.92 -7.83
N TYR A 49 3.03 12.99 -6.97
CA TYR A 49 3.01 12.17 -5.76
C TYR A 49 1.99 12.70 -4.78
N LEU A 50 0.96 11.92 -4.52
CA LEU A 50 0.05 12.17 -3.40
C LEU A 50 0.72 11.80 -2.09
N CYS A 51 1.41 10.65 -2.09
CA CYS A 51 2.17 10.18 -0.93
C CYS A 51 3.59 9.87 -1.39
N PRO A 52 4.61 10.59 -0.90
CA PRO A 52 6.00 10.22 -1.18
C PRO A 52 6.36 8.94 -0.45
N PHE A 53 7.54 8.38 -0.74
CA PHE A 53 7.95 7.11 -0.16
C PHE A 53 7.92 7.13 1.37
N VAL A 54 7.14 6.21 1.94
CA VAL A 54 7.02 6.03 3.38
C VAL A 54 7.25 4.55 3.70
N PRO A 55 7.80 4.22 4.87
CA PRO A 55 7.96 2.81 5.24
C PRO A 55 6.60 2.14 5.44
N VAL A 56 6.52 0.85 5.10
CA VAL A 56 5.29 0.08 5.26
C VAL A 56 5.31 -0.66 6.60
N PHE A 57 4.13 -0.81 7.20
CA PHE A 57 3.95 -1.55 8.44
C PHE A 57 2.75 -2.48 8.32
N ALA A 58 2.79 -3.58 9.04
CA ALA A 58 1.69 -4.54 9.06
C ALA A 58 0.49 -3.98 9.81
N ASN A 59 -0.70 -4.21 9.26
CA ASN A 59 -1.98 -3.91 9.90
C ASN A 59 -2.16 -2.45 10.33
N GLN A 60 -1.47 -1.54 9.64
CA GLN A 60 -1.58 -0.11 9.83
C GLN A 60 -1.78 0.57 8.49
N GLY A 61 -2.44 1.73 8.50
CA GLY A 61 -2.65 2.50 7.29
C GLY A 61 -1.34 3.01 6.71
N LEU A 62 -1.19 2.93 5.38
CA LEU A 62 0.02 3.37 4.69
C LEU A 62 0.04 4.86 4.42
N LEU A 63 -1.14 5.47 4.18
CA LEU A 63 -1.22 6.91 3.96
C LEU A 63 -1.21 7.63 5.30
N PRO A 64 -0.17 8.43 5.59
CA PRO A 64 0.02 8.98 6.95
C PRO A 64 -0.84 10.17 7.29
N TYR A 65 -1.46 10.83 6.31
CA TYR A 65 -2.23 12.05 6.57
C TYR A 65 -3.65 11.95 6.01
N ASP A 66 -4.59 12.55 6.72
CA ASP A 66 -6.00 12.51 6.36
C ASP A 66 -6.31 13.07 4.97
N TYR A 67 -5.59 14.11 4.53
CA TYR A 67 -5.84 14.67 3.20
C TYR A 67 -5.48 13.69 2.09
N MET A 68 -4.48 12.84 2.32
CA MET A 68 -4.09 11.80 1.36
C MET A 68 -5.17 10.74 1.25
N ILE A 69 -5.73 10.35 2.39
CA ILE A 69 -6.83 9.38 2.43
C ILE A 69 -8.05 9.93 1.69
N ALA A 70 -8.37 11.18 1.92
CA ALA A 70 -9.51 11.83 1.27
C ALA A 70 -9.34 11.89 -0.25
N GLU A 71 -8.16 12.25 -0.73
CA GLU A 71 -7.91 12.33 -2.18
C GLU A 71 -7.88 10.95 -2.84
N ALA A 72 -7.31 9.94 -2.18
CA ALA A 72 -7.30 8.58 -2.69
C ALA A 72 -8.67 7.91 -2.58
N GLY A 73 -9.52 8.40 -1.72
CA GLY A 73 -10.84 7.81 -1.47
C GLY A 73 -10.82 6.64 -0.51
N GLY A 74 -9.72 6.47 0.22
CA GLY A 74 -9.59 5.38 1.19
C GLY A 74 -8.15 5.19 1.64
N GLN A 75 -7.91 4.09 2.32
CA GLN A 75 -6.62 3.77 2.93
C GLN A 75 -6.11 2.42 2.46
N PHE A 76 -4.80 2.28 2.37
CA PHE A 76 -4.13 1.02 2.05
C PHE A 76 -3.65 0.35 3.34
N PHE A 77 -3.81 -0.97 3.41
CA PHE A 77 -3.35 -1.77 4.55
C PHE A 77 -2.67 -3.05 4.05
N PHE A 78 -1.55 -3.41 4.66
CA PHE A 78 -1.02 -4.75 4.54
C PHE A 78 -1.57 -5.58 5.70
N GLU A 79 -2.28 -6.66 5.36
CA GLU A 79 -2.71 -7.64 6.34
C GLU A 79 -1.71 -8.79 6.31
N THR A 80 -1.10 -9.08 7.44
CA THR A 80 -0.12 -10.17 7.57
C THR A 80 -0.54 -11.11 8.69
N GLU A 81 -0.10 -12.37 8.59
CA GLU A 81 -0.32 -13.34 9.66
C GLU A 81 0.62 -13.02 10.82
N ASN A 82 0.11 -13.09 12.06
CA ASN A 82 0.89 -12.89 13.28
C ASN A 82 1.64 -11.56 13.34
N ASP A 83 1.10 -10.51 12.68
CA ASP A 83 1.70 -9.18 12.62
C ASP A 83 3.14 -9.19 12.08
N GLU A 84 3.44 -10.11 11.17
CA GLU A 84 4.73 -10.14 10.49
C GLU A 84 4.96 -8.86 9.70
N TYR A 85 6.21 -8.44 9.61
CA TYR A 85 6.57 -7.30 8.78
C TYR A 85 6.28 -7.63 7.31
N PRO A 86 5.66 -6.71 6.53
CA PRO A 86 5.36 -7.00 5.12
C PRO A 86 6.62 -7.35 4.33
N ASN A 87 6.59 -8.52 3.71
CA ASN A 87 7.71 -9.06 2.96
C ASN A 87 7.24 -9.44 1.56
N TRP A 88 7.92 -8.93 0.54
CA TRP A 88 7.55 -9.17 -0.85
C TRP A 88 7.51 -10.67 -1.21
N GLU A 89 8.32 -11.48 -0.54
CA GLU A 89 8.35 -12.92 -0.79
C GLU A 89 7.04 -13.61 -0.38
N ASN A 90 6.29 -13.01 0.52
CA ASN A 90 5.03 -13.54 1.04
C ASN A 90 3.79 -12.87 0.45
N PHE A 91 3.95 -12.01 -0.54
CA PHE A 91 2.83 -11.34 -1.17
C PHE A 91 1.86 -12.35 -1.79
N GLY A 92 0.58 -12.22 -1.44
CA GLY A 92 -0.46 -13.12 -1.93
C GLY A 92 -0.66 -14.36 -1.10
N THR A 93 0.21 -14.62 -0.13
CA THR A 93 0.08 -15.77 0.78
C THR A 93 -0.20 -15.30 2.21
N THR A 94 0.84 -15.00 2.99
CA THR A 94 0.67 -14.52 4.36
C THR A 94 0.63 -12.99 4.44
N CYS A 95 0.93 -12.30 3.35
CA CYS A 95 0.94 -10.84 3.28
C CYS A 95 0.09 -10.39 2.10
N LYS A 96 -0.99 -9.67 2.37
CA LYS A 96 -1.93 -9.20 1.34
C LYS A 96 -2.17 -7.72 1.49
N LEU A 97 -2.31 -7.04 0.35
CA LEU A 97 -2.61 -5.60 0.33
C LEU A 97 -4.09 -5.40 0.10
N TYR A 98 -4.70 -4.55 0.93
CA TYR A 98 -6.11 -4.17 0.79
C TYR A 98 -6.25 -2.66 0.68
N PHE A 99 -7.22 -2.25 -0.10
CA PHE A 99 -7.69 -0.86 -0.13
C PHE A 99 -9.08 -0.81 0.50
N VAL A 100 -9.21 -0.02 1.55
CA VAL A 100 -10.47 0.14 2.28
C VAL A 100 -11.01 1.53 1.99
N THR A 101 -12.24 1.60 1.45
CA THR A 101 -12.81 2.89 1.08
C THR A 101 -13.08 3.77 2.30
N GLN A 102 -13.13 5.08 2.08
CA GLN A 102 -13.33 6.04 3.15
C GLN A 102 -14.65 5.82 3.90
N ASP A 103 -15.69 5.41 3.18
CA ASP A 103 -16.98 5.09 3.79
C ASP A 103 -16.85 3.96 4.81
N GLU A 104 -16.08 2.94 4.48
CA GLU A 104 -15.81 1.81 5.36
C GLU A 104 -15.00 2.23 6.58
N LEU A 105 -14.02 3.11 6.37
CA LEU A 105 -13.17 3.61 7.46
C LEU A 105 -13.95 4.44 8.46
N ASN A 106 -14.95 5.18 7.99
CA ASN A 106 -15.77 6.07 8.81
C ASN A 106 -17.01 5.40 9.36
N GLY A 107 -17.32 4.25 8.82
CA GLY A 107 -18.51 3.51 9.21
C GLY A 107 -18.29 2.54 10.31
#